data_27092d2f990851eb802be51078dcee48
#
_entry.id   27092d2f990851eb802be51078dcee48
#
_cell.length_a   1.000
_cell.length_b   1.000
_cell.length_c   1.000
_cell.angle_alpha   90.00
_cell.angle_beta   90.00
_cell.angle_gamma   90.00
#
_symmetry.space_group_name_H-M   'P 1'
#
loop_
_entity.id
_entity.type
_entity.pdbx_description
1 polymer ?
#
loop_
_entity_poly.entity_id
_entity_poly.type
_entity_poly.pdbx_seq_one_letter_code
_entity_poly.pdbx_strand_id
1 'polypeptide(L)'
;QAAKLVAYLQLSQKSADALVGGNKFTDVAANRWSAGYVDYCATTGVVAGVGNGQFNPTGSLTALQFGKMLLVCLGYDATTENLTGADWQINTSKLMASAKLLKGLDSVKANDVITREQAAQMMLNAIKAPTVEYDTKGSTITIGGTVIGIGGSKATYVTATVAEDKSANNIGKTQLTNTGAYTVELGEKLFSNLKLNSDTDAFERPVTVWTLKAEKIGSYANTPDLTYTAEVKLGTIYSDLGTSKKLVYSNDDVDV
;
A
#
# COMPACT_ATOMS: atom_id res chain seq x y z
N GLN A 1 13.34 -12.32 0.68
CA GLN A 1 11.96 -12.46 0.16
C GLN A 1 11.31 -11.08 -0.02
N ALA A 2 11.32 -10.20 1.00
CA ALA A 2 10.69 -8.87 0.91
C ALA A 2 11.21 -8.02 -0.25
N ALA A 3 12.52 -7.97 -0.47
CA ALA A 3 13.10 -7.24 -1.60
C ALA A 3 12.57 -7.76 -2.95
N LYS A 4 12.37 -9.09 -3.10
CA LYS A 4 11.75 -9.65 -4.30
C LYS A 4 10.31 -9.19 -4.45
N LEU A 5 9.51 -9.22 -3.37
CA LEU A 5 8.12 -8.75 -3.40
C LEU A 5 8.02 -7.28 -3.82
N VAL A 6 8.88 -6.42 -3.27
CA VAL A 6 8.91 -5.00 -3.62
C VAL A 6 9.38 -4.79 -5.06
N ALA A 7 10.38 -5.52 -5.52
CA ALA A 7 10.82 -5.44 -6.92
C ALA A 7 9.69 -5.82 -7.89
N TYR A 8 8.92 -6.88 -7.59
CA TYR A 8 7.75 -7.25 -8.38
C TYR A 8 6.59 -6.25 -8.27
N LEU A 9 6.48 -5.54 -7.16
CA LEU A 9 5.51 -4.47 -7.02
C LEU A 9 5.84 -3.27 -7.92
N GLN A 10 7.11 -2.93 -8.04
CA GLN A 10 7.58 -1.74 -8.77
C GLN A 10 7.92 -2.00 -10.24
N LEU A 11 8.25 -3.23 -10.60
CA LEU A 11 8.67 -3.62 -11.94
C LEU A 11 7.70 -4.66 -12.53
N SER A 12 7.71 -4.81 -13.85
CA SER A 12 7.10 -6.00 -14.46
C SER A 12 7.84 -7.26 -13.99
N GLN A 13 7.15 -8.40 -13.96
CA GLN A 13 7.78 -9.68 -13.61
C GLN A 13 9.05 -9.93 -14.43
N LYS A 14 8.97 -9.74 -15.76
CA LYS A 14 10.11 -9.92 -16.67
C LYS A 14 11.29 -9.01 -16.30
N SER A 15 11.04 -7.76 -15.96
CA SER A 15 12.09 -6.81 -15.55
C SER A 15 12.69 -7.17 -14.20
N ALA A 16 11.85 -7.58 -13.25
CA ALA A 16 12.30 -7.99 -11.92
C ALA A 16 13.14 -9.27 -11.98
N ASP A 17 12.75 -10.25 -12.80
CA ASP A 17 13.50 -11.50 -12.96
C ASP A 17 14.83 -11.32 -13.73
N ALA A 18 14.97 -10.23 -14.48
CA ALA A 18 16.21 -9.87 -15.18
C ALA A 18 17.23 -9.12 -14.30
N LEU A 19 16.89 -8.82 -13.03
CA LEU A 19 17.80 -8.11 -12.14
C LEU A 19 19.02 -8.96 -11.81
N VAL A 20 20.20 -8.37 -12.01
CA VAL A 20 21.49 -8.98 -11.72
C VAL A 20 22.05 -8.40 -10.42
N GLY A 21 22.56 -9.26 -9.55
CA GLY A 21 23.20 -8.85 -8.31
C GLY A 21 24.57 -8.20 -8.54
N GLY A 22 24.84 -7.17 -7.74
CA GLY A 22 26.14 -6.54 -7.61
C GLY A 22 26.77 -6.83 -6.25
N ASN A 23 27.53 -5.89 -5.75
CA ASN A 23 28.22 -5.98 -4.46
C ASN A 23 27.81 -4.81 -3.54
N LYS A 24 26.54 -4.51 -3.50
CA LYS A 24 26.04 -3.37 -2.72
C LYS A 24 26.24 -3.58 -1.21
N PHE A 25 26.14 -4.84 -0.76
CA PHE A 25 26.32 -5.23 0.64
C PHE A 25 27.34 -6.37 0.75
N THR A 26 28.18 -6.32 1.78
CA THR A 26 29.29 -7.28 1.98
C THR A 26 28.83 -8.70 2.32
N ASP A 27 27.60 -8.83 2.87
CA ASP A 27 26.98 -10.10 3.26
C ASP A 27 25.97 -10.64 2.22
N VAL A 28 25.89 -10.01 1.04
CA VAL A 28 25.06 -10.44 -0.08
C VAL A 28 25.94 -10.77 -1.26
N ALA A 29 26.33 -12.05 -1.38
CA ALA A 29 27.13 -12.50 -2.52
C ALA A 29 26.38 -12.28 -3.84
N ALA A 30 27.09 -11.85 -4.90
CA ALA A 30 26.49 -11.52 -6.20
C ALA A 30 25.71 -12.70 -6.83
N ASN A 31 26.14 -13.94 -6.57
CA ASN A 31 25.48 -15.16 -7.04
C ASN A 31 24.30 -15.61 -6.17
N ARG A 32 24.01 -14.90 -5.08
CA ARG A 32 22.83 -15.20 -4.26
C ARG A 32 21.57 -14.89 -5.07
N TRP A 33 20.58 -15.80 -5.05
CA TRP A 33 19.31 -15.64 -5.77
C TRP A 33 18.59 -14.32 -5.51
N SER A 34 18.83 -13.69 -4.37
CA SER A 34 18.20 -12.43 -3.97
C SER A 34 19.03 -11.19 -4.25
N ALA A 35 20.26 -11.32 -4.74
CA ALA A 35 21.20 -10.21 -4.86
C ALA A 35 20.66 -9.08 -5.76
N GLY A 36 20.15 -9.40 -6.95
CA GLY A 36 19.58 -8.39 -7.85
C GLY A 36 18.40 -7.63 -7.26
N TYR A 37 17.52 -8.32 -6.53
CA TYR A 37 16.37 -7.66 -5.86
C TYR A 37 16.84 -6.77 -4.70
N VAL A 38 17.84 -7.19 -3.94
CA VAL A 38 18.39 -6.41 -2.82
C VAL A 38 19.09 -5.16 -3.35
N ASP A 39 19.90 -5.31 -4.39
CA ASP A 39 20.63 -4.19 -5.00
C ASP A 39 19.69 -3.19 -5.65
N TYR A 40 18.62 -3.66 -6.31
CA TYR A 40 17.56 -2.79 -6.82
C TYR A 40 16.91 -1.99 -5.69
N CYS A 41 16.46 -2.65 -4.62
CA CYS A 41 15.83 -1.98 -3.49
C CYS A 41 16.79 -1.01 -2.78
N ALA A 42 18.08 -1.30 -2.74
CA ALA A 42 19.07 -0.39 -2.17
C ALA A 42 19.32 0.83 -3.07
N THR A 43 19.36 0.62 -4.39
CA THR A 43 19.57 1.70 -5.36
C THR A 43 18.37 2.65 -5.42
N THR A 44 17.16 2.12 -5.26
CA THR A 44 15.92 2.91 -5.24
C THR A 44 15.58 3.47 -3.85
N GLY A 45 16.43 3.27 -2.84
CA GLY A 45 16.23 3.80 -1.49
C GLY A 45 15.20 3.06 -0.64
N VAL A 46 14.63 1.97 -1.14
CA VAL A 46 13.66 1.14 -0.41
C VAL A 46 14.29 0.51 0.83
N VAL A 47 15.55 0.09 0.74
CA VAL A 47 16.33 -0.44 1.86
C VAL A 47 17.64 0.28 2.03
N ALA A 48 18.11 0.42 3.27
CA ALA A 48 19.39 1.06 3.60
C ALA A 48 20.42 0.07 4.20
N GLY A 49 20.04 -1.20 4.39
CA GLY A 49 20.86 -2.17 5.12
C GLY A 49 20.75 -2.00 6.64
N VAL A 50 21.55 -2.76 7.38
CA VAL A 50 21.56 -2.80 8.85
C VAL A 50 22.78 -2.09 9.46
N GLY A 51 23.57 -1.43 8.66
CA GLY A 51 24.83 -0.78 9.05
C GLY A 51 26.06 -1.57 8.60
N ASN A 52 27.23 -0.94 8.71
CA ASN A 52 28.53 -1.52 8.35
C ASN A 52 28.61 -2.17 6.95
N GLY A 53 27.83 -1.63 6.00
CA GLY A 53 27.77 -2.20 4.64
C GLY A 53 27.09 -3.57 4.56
N GLN A 54 26.25 -3.92 5.53
CA GLN A 54 25.53 -5.20 5.60
C GLN A 54 24.02 -5.02 5.41
N PHE A 55 23.38 -6.05 4.87
CA PHE A 55 21.92 -6.13 4.63
C PHE A 55 21.20 -7.07 5.58
N ASN A 56 21.87 -8.12 6.06
CA ASN A 56 21.31 -9.24 6.83
C ASN A 56 20.25 -10.04 6.05
N PRO A 57 20.63 -10.70 4.94
CA PRO A 57 19.71 -11.33 4.00
C PRO A 57 18.91 -12.52 4.57
N THR A 58 19.28 -13.03 5.73
CA THR A 58 18.63 -14.13 6.45
C THR A 58 17.87 -13.67 7.69
N GLY A 59 17.95 -12.38 8.01
CA GLY A 59 17.27 -11.80 9.17
C GLY A 59 15.76 -11.84 9.05
N SER A 60 15.10 -11.90 10.19
CA SER A 60 13.66 -11.73 10.29
C SER A 60 13.25 -10.30 9.95
N LEU A 61 12.08 -10.13 9.34
CA LEU A 61 11.53 -8.84 8.95
C LEU A 61 10.38 -8.45 9.88
N THR A 62 10.45 -7.26 10.45
CA THR A 62 9.34 -6.74 11.28
C THR A 62 8.32 -5.99 10.42
N ALA A 63 7.10 -5.82 10.97
CA ALA A 63 6.05 -5.03 10.35
C ALA A 63 6.53 -3.60 10.05
N LEU A 64 7.27 -3.00 10.97
CA LEU A 64 7.83 -1.66 10.82
C LEU A 64 8.84 -1.57 9.67
N GLN A 65 9.76 -2.53 9.58
CA GLN A 65 10.75 -2.57 8.50
C GLN A 65 10.08 -2.74 7.14
N PHE A 66 9.10 -3.65 7.05
CA PHE A 66 8.37 -3.85 5.80
C PHE A 66 7.47 -2.64 5.47
N GLY A 67 6.84 -2.05 6.48
CA GLY A 67 6.07 -0.82 6.32
C GLY A 67 6.90 0.33 5.75
N LYS A 68 8.14 0.52 6.23
CA LYS A 68 9.08 1.49 5.65
C LYS A 68 9.33 1.22 4.16
N MET A 69 9.55 -0.04 3.77
CA MET A 69 9.74 -0.39 2.35
C MET A 69 8.51 0.01 1.51
N LEU A 70 7.31 -0.27 2.02
CA LEU A 70 6.06 0.07 1.33
C LEU A 70 5.82 1.58 1.27
N LEU A 71 6.17 2.34 2.32
CA LEU A 71 6.08 3.81 2.31
C LEU A 71 6.95 4.42 1.21
N VAL A 72 8.17 3.92 1.02
CA VAL A 72 9.02 4.37 -0.10
C VAL A 72 8.38 4.04 -1.46
N CYS A 73 7.72 2.88 -1.58
CA CYS A 73 6.95 2.56 -2.80
C CYS A 73 5.77 3.52 -3.03
N LEU A 74 5.15 4.03 -1.96
CA LEU A 74 4.09 5.04 -2.03
C LEU A 74 4.61 6.43 -2.43
N GLY A 75 5.93 6.63 -2.49
CA GLY A 75 6.58 7.87 -2.85
C GLY A 75 7.16 8.66 -1.68
N TYR A 76 7.00 8.19 -0.44
CA TYR A 76 7.61 8.86 0.71
C TYR A 76 9.12 8.89 0.61
N ASP A 77 9.70 10.08 0.70
CA ASP A 77 11.15 10.29 0.67
C ASP A 77 11.76 10.02 2.05
N ALA A 78 12.68 9.05 2.11
CA ALA A 78 13.25 8.59 3.37
C ALA A 78 14.05 9.68 4.12
N THR A 79 14.62 10.63 3.42
CA THR A 79 15.38 11.74 4.00
C THR A 79 14.44 12.82 4.55
N THR A 80 13.48 13.23 3.73
CA THR A 80 12.50 14.28 4.11
C THR A 80 11.65 13.84 5.30
N GLU A 81 11.22 12.57 5.31
CA GLU A 81 10.35 12.03 6.36
C GLU A 81 11.15 11.45 7.55
N ASN A 82 12.49 11.59 7.55
CA ASN A 82 13.36 11.04 8.59
C ASN A 82 13.08 9.55 8.86
N LEU A 83 12.96 8.75 7.80
CA LEU A 83 12.78 7.29 7.88
C LEU A 83 14.12 6.55 8.10
N THR A 84 15.16 7.29 8.44
CA THR A 84 16.49 6.80 8.82
C THR A 84 16.96 7.56 10.06
N GLY A 85 18.03 7.10 10.73
CA GLY A 85 18.53 7.75 11.95
C GLY A 85 17.75 7.37 13.21
N ALA A 86 17.83 8.19 14.26
CA ALA A 86 17.31 7.84 15.59
C ALA A 86 15.78 7.70 15.64
N ASP A 87 15.07 8.57 14.94
CA ASP A 87 13.59 8.67 15.03
C ASP A 87 12.84 7.88 13.94
N TRP A 88 13.57 7.07 13.15
CA TRP A 88 12.97 6.37 12.01
C TRP A 88 11.76 5.50 12.39
N GLN A 89 11.77 4.87 13.57
CA GLN A 89 10.70 3.97 14.00
C GLN A 89 9.39 4.73 14.25
N ILE A 90 9.47 5.86 14.94
CA ILE A 90 8.30 6.66 15.28
C ILE A 90 7.72 7.32 14.03
N ASN A 91 8.59 7.85 13.15
CA ASN A 91 8.16 8.46 11.89
C ASN A 91 7.55 7.44 10.94
N THR A 92 8.16 6.26 10.82
CA THR A 92 7.60 5.16 10.03
C THR A 92 6.24 4.72 10.58
N SER A 93 6.11 4.54 11.90
CA SER A 93 4.84 4.14 12.53
C SER A 93 3.72 5.15 12.26
N LYS A 94 4.02 6.43 12.35
CA LYS A 94 3.08 7.52 12.07
C LYS A 94 2.59 7.47 10.62
N LEU A 95 3.49 7.32 9.66
CA LEU A 95 3.13 7.25 8.24
C LEU A 95 2.42 5.95 7.89
N MET A 96 2.80 4.80 8.48
CA MET A 96 2.09 3.54 8.33
C MET A 96 0.64 3.64 8.80
N ALA A 97 0.40 4.31 9.93
CA ALA A 97 -0.94 4.55 10.44
C ALA A 97 -1.76 5.44 9.49
N SER A 98 -1.16 6.53 9.01
CA SER A 98 -1.79 7.43 8.03
C SER A 98 -2.14 6.71 6.72
N ALA A 99 -1.25 5.88 6.19
CA ALA A 99 -1.44 5.09 4.98
C ALA A 99 -2.27 3.80 5.23
N LYS A 100 -2.71 3.55 6.47
CA LYS A 100 -3.50 2.37 6.89
C LYS A 100 -2.84 1.03 6.50
N LEU A 101 -1.51 0.94 6.53
CA LEU A 101 -0.79 -0.25 6.07
C LEU A 101 -1.06 -1.50 6.92
N LEU A 102 -1.49 -1.36 8.18
CA LEU A 102 -1.86 -2.46 9.07
C LEU A 102 -3.38 -2.73 9.13
N LYS A 103 -4.17 -2.16 8.21
CA LYS A 103 -5.61 -2.42 8.17
C LYS A 103 -5.89 -3.93 8.02
N GLY A 104 -6.73 -4.49 8.90
CA GLY A 104 -7.04 -5.92 8.94
C GLY A 104 -5.95 -6.79 9.61
N LEU A 105 -4.98 -6.17 10.28
CA LEU A 105 -3.91 -6.81 11.04
C LEU A 105 -3.86 -6.29 12.48
N ASP A 106 -5.00 -6.25 13.15
CA ASP A 106 -5.20 -5.56 14.44
C ASP A 106 -4.33 -6.15 15.58
N SER A 107 -3.93 -7.41 15.48
CA SER A 107 -3.03 -8.06 16.44
C SER A 107 -1.54 -7.81 16.18
N VAL A 108 -1.17 -7.25 15.03
CA VAL A 108 0.23 -7.05 14.62
C VAL A 108 0.76 -5.73 15.16
N LYS A 109 1.81 -5.79 15.96
CA LYS A 109 2.53 -4.63 16.48
C LYS A 109 3.69 -4.26 15.54
N ALA A 110 4.13 -3.02 15.59
CA ALA A 110 5.17 -2.48 14.73
C ALA A 110 6.46 -3.32 14.71
N ASN A 111 6.89 -3.82 15.86
CA ASN A 111 8.13 -4.60 16.02
C ASN A 111 7.94 -6.13 15.92
N ASP A 112 6.72 -6.59 15.66
CA ASP A 112 6.48 -8.02 15.48
C ASP A 112 7.09 -8.50 14.16
N VAL A 113 7.68 -9.69 14.19
CA VAL A 113 8.12 -10.38 12.97
C VAL A 113 6.88 -10.83 12.20
N ILE A 114 6.77 -10.42 10.95
CA ILE A 114 5.60 -10.70 10.13
C ILE A 114 5.70 -12.03 9.40
N THR A 115 4.55 -12.67 9.25
CA THR A 115 4.37 -13.84 8.37
C THR A 115 4.25 -13.41 6.92
N ARG A 116 4.30 -14.38 6.00
CA ARG A 116 4.09 -14.12 4.57
C ARG A 116 2.67 -13.62 4.26
N GLU A 117 1.68 -14.12 4.98
CA GLU A 117 0.28 -13.71 4.87
C GLU A 117 0.12 -12.25 5.33
N GLN A 118 0.68 -11.91 6.48
CA GLN A 118 0.68 -10.53 6.98
C GLN A 118 1.39 -9.57 6.02
N ALA A 119 2.51 -9.99 5.44
CA ALA A 119 3.18 -9.20 4.39
C ALA A 119 2.30 -9.01 3.15
N ALA A 120 1.58 -10.04 2.71
CA ALA A 120 0.64 -9.93 1.59
C ALA A 120 -0.50 -8.96 1.89
N GLN A 121 -1.07 -9.01 3.12
CA GLN A 121 -2.09 -8.04 3.54
C GLN A 121 -1.55 -6.61 3.58
N MET A 122 -0.34 -6.40 4.08
CA MET A 122 0.31 -5.07 4.06
C MET A 122 0.53 -4.57 2.63
N MET A 123 0.94 -5.45 1.70
CA MET A 123 1.10 -5.09 0.28
C MET A 123 -0.24 -4.72 -0.36
N LEU A 124 -1.32 -5.48 -0.09
CA LEU A 124 -2.67 -5.15 -0.57
C LEU A 124 -3.11 -3.78 -0.06
N ASN A 125 -2.86 -3.49 1.22
CA ASN A 125 -3.15 -2.18 1.79
C ASN A 125 -2.34 -1.06 1.11
N ALA A 126 -1.05 -1.30 0.81
CA ALA A 126 -0.21 -0.34 0.10
C ALA A 126 -0.69 -0.10 -1.35
N ILE A 127 -1.10 -1.14 -2.07
CA ILE A 127 -1.68 -1.00 -3.43
C ILE A 127 -2.91 -0.10 -3.42
N LYS A 128 -3.69 -0.13 -2.34
CA LYS A 128 -4.91 0.67 -2.14
C LYS A 128 -4.66 2.04 -1.49
N ALA A 129 -3.43 2.32 -1.07
CA ALA A 129 -3.07 3.58 -0.42
C ALA A 129 -2.71 4.66 -1.44
N PRO A 130 -3.04 5.94 -1.15
CA PRO A 130 -2.65 7.07 -1.97
C PRO A 130 -1.13 7.21 -2.09
N THR A 131 -0.66 7.55 -3.29
CA THR A 131 0.73 7.92 -3.52
C THR A 131 0.99 9.37 -3.16
N VAL A 132 2.24 9.67 -2.84
CA VAL A 132 2.68 11.03 -2.52
C VAL A 132 3.82 11.49 -3.42
N GLU A 133 3.97 12.79 -3.52
CA GLU A 133 5.04 13.47 -4.22
C GLU A 133 5.53 14.70 -3.43
N TYR A 134 6.64 15.23 -3.86
CA TYR A 134 7.30 16.40 -3.25
C TYR A 134 7.70 17.37 -4.33
N ASP A 135 7.44 18.65 -4.13
CA ASP A 135 7.96 19.71 -5.01
C ASP A 135 9.49 19.73 -4.96
N THR A 136 10.07 19.51 -3.76
CA THR A 136 11.50 19.40 -3.54
C THR A 136 11.77 18.22 -2.61
N LYS A 137 12.56 17.24 -3.05
CA LYS A 137 12.99 16.13 -2.19
C LYS A 137 14.09 16.56 -1.23
N GLY A 138 14.10 15.94 -0.06
CA GLY A 138 15.20 16.08 0.89
C GLY A 138 16.53 15.61 0.28
N SER A 139 17.59 16.22 0.74
CA SER A 139 18.96 15.86 0.37
C SER A 139 19.86 15.78 1.60
N THR A 140 21.04 15.21 1.45
CA THR A 140 22.04 15.19 2.50
C THR A 140 23.31 15.86 2.01
N ILE A 141 23.95 16.64 2.89
CA ILE A 141 25.30 17.17 2.67
C ILE A 141 26.24 16.62 3.75
N THR A 142 27.48 16.41 3.40
CA THR A 142 28.51 16.00 4.36
C THR A 142 29.47 17.16 4.60
N ILE A 143 29.56 17.64 5.82
CA ILE A 143 30.47 18.70 6.23
C ILE A 143 31.36 18.16 7.35
N GLY A 144 32.68 18.12 7.12
CA GLY A 144 33.62 17.66 8.14
C GLY A 144 33.39 16.22 8.61
N GLY A 145 32.84 15.33 7.74
CA GLY A 145 32.50 13.95 8.09
C GLY A 145 31.13 13.78 8.74
N THR A 146 30.40 14.88 9.02
CA THR A 146 29.04 14.85 9.55
C THR A 146 28.03 14.94 8.41
N VAL A 147 27.09 14.00 8.36
CA VAL A 147 25.98 14.01 7.39
C VAL A 147 24.85 14.89 7.94
N ILE A 148 24.51 15.93 7.21
CA ILE A 148 23.43 16.88 7.56
C ILE A 148 22.30 16.68 6.54
N GLY A 149 21.10 16.39 7.02
CA GLY A 149 19.90 16.33 6.19
C GLY A 149 19.39 17.75 5.88
N ILE A 150 19.12 18.02 4.62
CA ILE A 150 18.38 19.20 4.18
C ILE A 150 16.97 18.73 3.88
N GLY A 151 15.98 19.19 4.66
CA GLY A 151 14.58 18.83 4.50
C GLY A 151 14.05 19.25 3.12
N GLY A 152 13.19 18.42 2.56
CA GLY A 152 12.39 18.74 1.36
C GLY A 152 11.10 19.49 1.69
N SER A 153 10.27 19.70 0.69
CA SER A 153 8.90 20.16 0.87
C SER A 153 8.06 19.10 1.59
N LYS A 154 6.90 19.49 2.12
CA LYS A 154 5.95 18.54 2.70
C LYS A 154 5.42 17.60 1.61
N ALA A 155 5.22 16.33 1.95
CA ALA A 155 4.53 15.38 1.09
C ALA A 155 3.11 15.85 0.74
N THR A 156 2.76 15.81 -0.52
CA THR A 156 1.41 16.04 -1.04
C THR A 156 0.90 14.79 -1.74
N TYR A 157 -0.40 14.54 -1.71
CA TYR A 157 -0.97 13.42 -2.45
C TYR A 157 -0.88 13.69 -3.95
N VAL A 158 -0.47 12.67 -4.71
CA VAL A 158 -0.66 12.69 -6.15
C VAL A 158 -2.15 12.67 -6.42
N THR A 159 -2.61 13.59 -7.26
CA THR A 159 -4.03 13.75 -7.56
C THR A 159 -4.29 13.62 -9.05
N ALA A 160 -5.46 13.07 -9.38
CA ALA A 160 -5.99 13.03 -10.72
C ALA A 160 -7.09 14.09 -10.90
N THR A 161 -7.31 14.53 -12.12
CA THR A 161 -8.43 15.38 -12.45
C THR A 161 -9.73 14.59 -12.39
N VAL A 162 -10.85 15.25 -12.08
CA VAL A 162 -12.19 14.62 -11.98
C VAL A 162 -12.55 13.82 -13.25
N ALA A 163 -12.04 14.19 -14.41
CA ALA A 163 -12.27 13.47 -15.65
C ALA A 163 -11.55 12.12 -15.71
N GLU A 164 -10.35 12.05 -15.18
CA GLU A 164 -9.54 10.82 -15.11
C GLU A 164 -10.06 9.86 -14.06
N ASP A 165 -10.53 10.37 -12.94
CA ASP A 165 -11.11 9.58 -11.86
C ASP A 165 -12.42 8.89 -12.20
N LYS A 166 -13.11 9.35 -13.22
CA LYS A 166 -14.26 8.64 -13.79
C LYS A 166 -13.82 7.43 -14.59
N SER A 167 -12.52 7.29 -14.87
CA SER A 167 -12.00 6.05 -15.41
C SER A 167 -12.25 4.93 -14.40
N ALA A 168 -12.66 3.78 -14.89
CA ALA A 168 -12.91 2.59 -14.06
C ALA A 168 -11.63 2.04 -13.36
N ASN A 169 -10.56 2.80 -13.34
CA ASN A 169 -9.25 2.44 -12.79
C ASN A 169 -9.03 2.96 -11.37
N ASN A 170 -9.91 3.86 -10.87
CA ASN A 170 -9.78 4.39 -9.51
C ASN A 170 -10.02 3.30 -8.47
N ILE A 171 -8.97 2.89 -7.78
CA ILE A 171 -8.97 1.77 -6.84
C ILE A 171 -9.44 2.19 -5.45
N GLY A 172 -9.11 3.39 -5.03
CA GLY A 172 -9.38 3.88 -3.68
C GLY A 172 -10.53 4.86 -3.58
N LYS A 173 -10.83 5.59 -4.66
CA LYS A 173 -11.87 6.63 -4.74
C LYS A 173 -11.83 7.64 -3.59
N THR A 174 -10.65 7.94 -3.08
CA THR A 174 -10.51 8.91 -1.99
C THR A 174 -10.54 10.32 -2.56
N GLN A 175 -11.64 11.03 -2.31
CA GLN A 175 -11.78 12.42 -2.73
C GLN A 175 -11.24 13.37 -1.66
N LEU A 176 -10.44 14.34 -2.08
CA LEU A 176 -9.95 15.39 -1.20
C LEU A 176 -11.05 16.46 -0.98
N THR A 177 -11.39 16.70 0.27
CA THR A 177 -12.52 17.57 0.66
C THR A 177 -12.32 19.04 0.25
N ASN A 178 -11.08 19.50 0.15
CA ASN A 178 -10.74 20.89 -0.15
C ASN A 178 -10.66 21.22 -1.64
N THR A 179 -10.42 20.24 -2.50
CA THR A 179 -10.24 20.44 -3.94
C THR A 179 -11.25 19.67 -4.79
N GLY A 180 -11.93 18.68 -4.21
CA GLY A 180 -12.78 17.74 -4.95
C GLY A 180 -12.00 16.79 -5.87
N ALA A 181 -10.67 16.91 -5.95
CA ALA A 181 -9.81 15.99 -6.69
C ALA A 181 -9.68 14.66 -5.95
N TYR A 182 -9.40 13.61 -6.69
CA TYR A 182 -9.16 12.29 -6.12
C TYR A 182 -7.67 12.01 -5.97
N THR A 183 -7.33 11.15 -5.04
CA THR A 183 -5.96 10.63 -4.90
C THR A 183 -5.69 9.56 -5.94
N VAL A 184 -4.41 9.42 -6.32
CA VAL A 184 -3.95 8.32 -7.17
C VAL A 184 -3.32 7.25 -6.29
N GLU A 185 -3.93 6.10 -6.23
CA GLU A 185 -3.44 4.97 -5.45
C GLU A 185 -2.26 4.28 -6.15
N LEU A 186 -1.42 3.61 -5.35
CA LEU A 186 -0.23 2.92 -5.87
C LEU A 186 -0.58 1.90 -6.97
N GLY A 187 -1.68 1.18 -6.79
CA GLY A 187 -2.15 0.21 -7.79
C GLY A 187 -2.51 0.84 -9.12
N GLU A 188 -3.12 2.02 -9.13
CA GLU A 188 -3.43 2.76 -10.37
C GLU A 188 -2.16 3.21 -11.08
N LYS A 189 -1.18 3.69 -10.31
CA LYS A 189 0.10 4.14 -10.84
C LYS A 189 0.93 3.01 -11.45
N LEU A 190 0.91 1.83 -10.81
CA LEU A 190 1.75 0.69 -11.23
C LEU A 190 1.05 -0.21 -12.26
N PHE A 191 -0.26 -0.31 -12.20
CA PHE A 191 -1.05 -1.24 -13.00
C PHE A 191 -2.21 -0.51 -13.70
N SER A 192 -1.93 0.20 -14.77
CA SER A 192 -2.91 1.03 -15.49
C SER A 192 -4.18 0.27 -15.96
N ASN A 193 -4.12 -1.05 -16.08
CA ASN A 193 -5.26 -1.90 -16.42
C ASN A 193 -5.89 -2.62 -15.20
N LEU A 194 -5.42 -2.30 -13.99
CA LEU A 194 -6.03 -2.82 -12.77
C LEU A 194 -7.31 -2.04 -12.49
N LYS A 195 -8.41 -2.75 -12.28
CA LYS A 195 -9.72 -2.16 -11.99
C LYS A 195 -10.34 -2.80 -10.76
N LEU A 196 -11.10 -1.99 -10.06
CA LEU A 196 -11.93 -2.40 -8.94
C LEU A 196 -13.38 -2.24 -9.36
N ASN A 197 -14.12 -3.35 -9.41
CA ASN A 197 -15.50 -3.38 -9.86
C ASN A 197 -16.40 -3.93 -8.75
N SER A 198 -17.68 -3.55 -8.79
CA SER A 198 -18.72 -4.21 -8.00
C SER A 198 -19.25 -5.41 -8.77
N ASP A 199 -19.53 -6.49 -8.05
CA ASP A 199 -20.07 -7.74 -8.59
C ASP A 199 -20.87 -8.44 -7.48
N THR A 200 -21.41 -9.61 -7.75
CA THR A 200 -22.03 -10.48 -6.76
C THR A 200 -21.29 -11.82 -6.68
N ASP A 201 -21.34 -12.48 -5.55
CA ASP A 201 -20.84 -13.85 -5.40
C ASP A 201 -21.91 -14.88 -5.85
N ALA A 202 -21.61 -16.18 -5.67
CA ALA A 202 -22.53 -17.27 -6.04
C ALA A 202 -23.84 -17.29 -5.21
N PHE A 203 -23.91 -16.49 -4.15
CA PHE A 203 -25.09 -16.30 -3.30
C PHE A 203 -25.72 -14.92 -3.49
N GLU A 204 -25.38 -14.24 -4.61
CA GLU A 204 -25.86 -12.91 -4.97
C GLU A 204 -25.47 -11.77 -3.98
N ARG A 205 -24.56 -12.05 -3.04
CA ARG A 205 -24.11 -11.05 -2.08
C ARG A 205 -23.11 -10.07 -2.74
N PRO A 206 -23.20 -8.77 -2.41
CA PRO A 206 -22.29 -7.77 -2.96
C PRO A 206 -20.83 -8.08 -2.65
N VAL A 207 -19.99 -8.11 -3.68
CA VAL A 207 -18.54 -8.29 -3.57
C VAL A 207 -17.82 -7.23 -4.36
N THR A 208 -16.59 -6.96 -3.97
CA THR A 208 -15.67 -6.15 -4.74
C THR A 208 -14.69 -7.06 -5.47
N VAL A 209 -14.52 -6.81 -6.76
CA VAL A 209 -13.73 -7.65 -7.66
C VAL A 209 -12.57 -6.87 -8.25
N TRP A 210 -11.38 -7.43 -8.12
CA TRP A 210 -10.21 -6.95 -8.83
C TRP A 210 -10.09 -7.61 -10.19
N THR A 211 -9.94 -6.80 -11.24
CA THR A 211 -9.64 -7.27 -12.59
C THR A 211 -8.34 -6.65 -13.09
N LEU A 212 -7.54 -7.45 -13.80
CA LEU A 212 -6.34 -7.00 -14.50
C LEU A 212 -6.45 -7.39 -15.97
N LYS A 213 -6.42 -6.42 -16.88
CA LYS A 213 -6.63 -6.66 -18.32
C LYS A 213 -7.94 -7.40 -18.63
N ALA A 214 -9.01 -7.03 -17.91
CA ALA A 214 -10.34 -7.64 -17.95
C ALA A 214 -10.46 -9.06 -17.35
N GLU A 215 -9.38 -9.67 -16.90
CA GLU A 215 -9.41 -10.96 -16.21
C GLU A 215 -9.62 -10.76 -14.71
N LYS A 216 -10.54 -11.50 -14.11
CA LYS A 216 -10.79 -11.51 -12.66
C LYS A 216 -9.61 -12.15 -11.93
N ILE A 217 -8.94 -11.37 -11.09
CA ILE A 217 -7.76 -11.84 -10.33
C ILE A 217 -8.05 -12.06 -8.85
N GLY A 218 -9.17 -11.58 -8.36
CA GLY A 218 -9.61 -11.81 -6.98
C GLY A 218 -10.91 -11.10 -6.66
N SER A 219 -11.56 -11.56 -5.60
CA SER A 219 -12.75 -10.89 -5.04
C SER A 219 -12.76 -11.00 -3.53
N TYR A 220 -13.44 -10.07 -2.88
CA TYR A 220 -13.69 -10.10 -1.44
C TYR A 220 -15.09 -9.57 -1.15
N ALA A 221 -15.73 -10.13 -0.12
CA ALA A 221 -17.04 -9.70 0.32
C ALA A 221 -16.99 -8.25 0.82
N ASN A 222 -18.00 -7.48 0.51
CA ASN A 222 -18.15 -6.15 1.09
C ASN A 222 -18.52 -6.28 2.58
N THR A 223 -18.05 -5.32 3.39
CA THR A 223 -18.50 -5.23 4.77
C THR A 223 -19.94 -4.77 4.76
N PRO A 224 -20.88 -5.51 5.37
CA PRO A 224 -22.27 -5.07 5.42
C PRO A 224 -22.40 -3.82 6.32
N ASP A 225 -23.29 -2.92 5.96
CA ASP A 225 -23.60 -1.75 6.78
C ASP A 225 -24.31 -2.14 8.08
N LEU A 226 -25.18 -3.14 8.00
CA LEU A 226 -25.90 -3.72 9.13
C LEU A 226 -25.89 -5.24 9.06
N THR A 227 -25.89 -5.90 10.22
CA THR A 227 -26.01 -7.35 10.34
C THR A 227 -27.04 -7.68 11.40
N TYR A 228 -28.01 -8.53 11.07
CA TYR A 228 -29.02 -9.00 11.98
C TYR A 228 -28.83 -10.49 12.25
N THR A 229 -29.08 -10.90 13.48
CA THR A 229 -28.98 -12.31 13.92
C THR A 229 -30.34 -13.03 13.93
N ALA A 230 -31.40 -12.31 13.60
CA ALA A 230 -32.77 -12.81 13.51
C ALA A 230 -33.52 -12.05 12.42
N GLU A 231 -34.62 -12.65 11.93
CA GLU A 231 -35.49 -12.01 10.96
C GLU A 231 -35.98 -10.65 11.44
N VAL A 232 -35.88 -9.63 10.60
CA VAL A 232 -36.30 -8.26 10.89
C VAL A 232 -37.30 -7.77 9.86
N LYS A 233 -38.16 -6.86 10.31
CA LYS A 233 -39.12 -6.19 9.41
C LYS A 233 -38.38 -5.10 8.60
N LEU A 234 -38.79 -4.92 7.36
CA LEU A 234 -38.23 -3.91 6.45
C LEU A 234 -38.24 -2.49 7.07
N GLY A 235 -39.28 -2.15 7.84
CA GLY A 235 -39.33 -0.88 8.55
C GLY A 235 -38.26 -0.67 9.61
N THR A 236 -37.77 -1.74 10.23
CA THR A 236 -36.62 -1.72 11.16
C THR A 236 -35.34 -1.44 10.41
N ILE A 237 -35.11 -2.11 9.28
CA ILE A 237 -33.95 -1.90 8.41
C ILE A 237 -33.87 -0.43 7.97
N TYR A 238 -34.97 0.15 7.51
CA TYR A 238 -35.02 1.57 7.13
C TYR A 238 -34.73 2.52 8.29
N SER A 239 -35.23 2.20 9.48
CA SER A 239 -34.96 2.99 10.68
C SER A 239 -33.49 2.97 11.05
N ASP A 240 -32.89 1.79 11.03
CA ASP A 240 -31.49 1.58 11.45
C ASP A 240 -30.49 2.17 10.44
N LEU A 241 -30.83 2.16 9.14
CA LEU A 241 -30.08 2.84 8.10
C LEU A 241 -30.31 4.36 8.07
N GLY A 242 -31.25 4.90 8.87
CA GLY A 242 -31.58 6.32 8.87
C GLY A 242 -32.18 6.81 7.54
N THR A 243 -32.78 5.92 6.74
CA THR A 243 -33.34 6.26 5.43
C THR A 243 -34.86 6.31 5.47
N SER A 244 -35.46 7.03 4.51
CA SER A 244 -36.91 7.07 4.39
C SER A 244 -37.42 5.85 3.62
N LYS A 245 -38.64 5.39 3.91
CA LYS A 245 -39.39 4.31 3.22
C LYS A 245 -39.54 4.48 1.69
N LYS A 246 -38.95 5.53 1.10
CA LYS A 246 -38.98 5.82 -0.34
C LYS A 246 -37.83 5.20 -1.12
N LEU A 247 -36.81 4.63 -0.46
CA LEU A 247 -35.84 3.79 -1.12
C LEU A 247 -36.50 2.43 -1.36
N VAL A 248 -37.03 2.27 -2.56
CA VAL A 248 -37.67 1.02 -2.98
C VAL A 248 -36.58 0.01 -3.26
N TYR A 249 -36.32 -0.83 -2.29
CA TYR A 249 -35.74 -2.13 -2.60
C TYR A 249 -36.92 -3.03 -3.03
N SER A 250 -36.82 -3.64 -4.20
CA SER A 250 -37.70 -4.75 -4.53
C SER A 250 -37.42 -5.91 -3.57
N ASN A 251 -38.33 -6.85 -3.41
CA ASN A 251 -38.08 -8.07 -2.62
C ASN A 251 -36.86 -8.86 -3.14
N ASP A 252 -36.46 -8.60 -4.38
CA ASP A 252 -35.30 -9.24 -5.04
C ASP A 252 -33.96 -8.54 -4.69
N ASP A 253 -34.01 -7.35 -4.06
CA ASP A 253 -32.81 -6.55 -3.68
C ASP A 253 -32.41 -6.76 -2.20
N VAL A 254 -33.14 -7.55 -1.44
CA VAL A 254 -32.90 -7.79 -0.02
C VAL A 254 -32.77 -9.30 0.19
N ASP A 255 -31.54 -9.78 0.26
CA ASP A 255 -31.27 -11.13 0.78
C ASP A 255 -31.50 -11.12 2.30
N VAL A 256 -32.48 -11.88 2.73
CA VAL A 256 -32.80 -12.13 4.14
C VAL A 256 -32.07 -13.38 4.61
#